data_c8127cc143a9e3b211540a109d0867d0
#
_entry.id   c8127cc143a9e3b211540a109d0867d0
#
_cell.length_a   1.000
_cell.length_b   1.000
_cell.length_c   1.000
_cell.angle_alpha   90.00
_cell.angle_beta   90.00
_cell.angle_gamma   90.00
#
_symmetry.space_group_name_H-M   'P 1'
#
loop_
_entity.id
_entity.type
_entity.pdbx_description
1 polymer ?
#
loop_
_entity_poly.entity_id
_entity_poly.type
_entity_poly.pdbx_seq_one_letter_code
_entity_poly.pdbx_strand_id
1 'polypeptide(L)'
;MLTGVILGLSQPVVIEALGDEPIDGSGLTGALALVGFVPVLLALRGTGPKRAYWLGFLASFVQFTINLQWLVVAMVVFGRIPLLISWAILAVLTAAMAAYVAAAYAITRVLAGRLSWRGRPWPMWLVFPVALTAVETLRNF
;
A
#
# COMPACT_ATOMS: atom_id res chain seq x y z
N MET A 1 8.76 2.50 5.80
CA MET A 1 9.23 1.15 5.46
C MET A 1 8.49 0.06 6.22
N LEU A 2 8.36 0.14 7.55
CA LEU A 2 7.68 -0.89 8.34
C LEU A 2 6.28 -1.26 7.84
N THR A 3 5.45 -0.28 7.50
CA THR A 3 4.10 -0.49 6.96
C THR A 3 4.10 -1.28 5.65
N GLY A 4 4.98 -0.94 4.71
CA GLY A 4 5.06 -1.66 3.43
C GLY A 4 5.46 -3.12 3.61
N VAL A 5 6.38 -3.40 4.54
CA VAL A 5 6.78 -4.77 4.88
C VAL A 5 5.62 -5.52 5.53
N ILE A 6 4.94 -4.93 6.52
CA ILE A 6 3.81 -5.58 7.19
C ILE A 6 2.69 -5.88 6.19
N LEU A 7 2.33 -4.93 5.33
CA LEU A 7 1.31 -5.13 4.30
C LEU A 7 1.73 -6.17 3.26
N GLY A 8 3.01 -6.20 2.86
CA GLY A 8 3.54 -7.22 1.96
C GLY A 8 3.48 -8.63 2.57
N LEU A 9 3.88 -8.76 3.82
CA LEU A 9 3.86 -10.03 4.55
C LEU A 9 2.45 -10.49 4.93
N SER A 10 1.46 -9.60 4.94
CA SER A 10 0.06 -9.95 5.24
C SER A 10 -0.67 -10.63 4.07
N GLN A 11 -0.02 -10.80 2.92
CA GLN A 11 -0.63 -11.50 1.80
C GLN A 11 -0.74 -13.00 2.08
N PRO A 12 -1.85 -13.65 1.68
CA PRO A 12 -2.10 -15.05 1.98
C PRO A 12 -0.99 -15.98 1.48
N VAL A 13 -0.47 -15.72 0.29
CA VAL A 13 0.61 -16.52 -0.31
C VAL A 13 1.89 -16.54 0.54
N VAL A 14 2.21 -15.41 1.20
CA VAL A 14 3.41 -15.35 2.05
C VAL A 14 3.19 -16.08 3.37
N ILE A 15 1.97 -16.03 3.91
CA ILE A 15 1.61 -16.69 5.16
C ILE A 15 1.56 -18.22 4.97
N GLU A 16 1.00 -18.71 3.86
CA GLU A 16 1.03 -20.13 3.50
C GLU A 16 2.46 -20.67 3.34
N ALA A 17 3.37 -19.85 2.81
CA ALA A 17 4.78 -20.25 2.67
C ALA A 17 5.54 -20.32 4.01
N LEU A 18 5.02 -19.69 5.07
CA LEU A 18 5.65 -19.62 6.39
C LEU A 18 5.07 -20.65 7.38
N GLY A 19 3.96 -21.33 7.05
CA GLY A 19 3.29 -22.28 7.95
C GLY A 19 2.77 -23.51 7.23
N ASP A 20 3.03 -24.70 7.81
CA ASP A 20 2.52 -26.00 7.35
C ASP A 20 1.04 -26.24 7.69
N GLU A 21 0.42 -25.39 8.49
CA GLU A 21 -0.99 -25.47 8.86
C GLU A 21 -1.84 -24.56 7.97
N PRO A 22 -2.99 -25.03 7.47
CA PRO A 22 -3.97 -24.16 6.84
C PRO A 22 -4.55 -23.24 7.92
N ILE A 23 -3.86 -22.13 8.17
CA ILE A 23 -4.43 -21.06 8.98
C ILE A 23 -5.69 -20.64 8.25
N ASP A 24 -6.82 -20.70 8.94
CA ASP A 24 -8.09 -20.13 8.49
C ASP A 24 -7.88 -18.61 8.34
N GLY A 25 -7.16 -18.30 7.23
CA GLY A 25 -6.36 -17.09 7.07
C GLY A 25 -7.18 -15.85 6.73
N SER A 26 -8.51 -15.99 6.57
CA SER A 26 -9.35 -14.87 6.17
C SER A 26 -9.46 -13.77 7.24
N GLY A 27 -9.42 -14.14 8.51
CA GLY A 27 -9.51 -13.17 9.61
C GLY A 27 -8.17 -12.55 9.99
N LEU A 28 -7.12 -13.36 10.08
CA LEU A 28 -5.81 -12.92 10.58
C LEU A 28 -5.05 -12.09 9.54
N THR A 29 -5.11 -12.49 8.27
CA THR A 29 -4.54 -11.73 7.14
C THR A 29 -5.24 -10.39 6.95
N GLY A 30 -6.56 -10.33 7.06
CA GLY A 30 -7.32 -9.09 7.02
C GLY A 30 -6.96 -8.16 8.19
N ALA A 31 -6.83 -8.69 9.40
CA ALA A 31 -6.41 -7.93 10.57
C ALA A 31 -4.98 -7.39 10.44
N LEU A 32 -4.03 -8.21 9.96
CA LEU A 32 -2.66 -7.77 9.69
C LEU A 32 -2.60 -6.68 8.62
N ALA A 33 -3.41 -6.78 7.57
CA ALA A 33 -3.50 -5.74 6.56
C ALA A 33 -3.99 -4.41 7.15
N LEU A 34 -5.03 -4.44 8.01
CA LEU A 34 -5.52 -3.24 8.69
C LEU A 34 -4.46 -2.64 9.64
N VAL A 35 -3.79 -3.48 10.43
CA VAL A 35 -2.71 -3.06 11.33
C VAL A 35 -1.54 -2.48 10.54
N GLY A 36 -1.27 -3.02 9.35
CA GLY A 36 -0.21 -2.53 8.46
C GLY A 36 -0.35 -1.07 8.05
N PHE A 37 -1.58 -0.53 7.96
CA PHE A 37 -1.80 0.90 7.65
C PHE A 37 -1.60 1.82 8.86
N VAL A 38 -1.69 1.30 10.09
CA VAL A 38 -1.62 2.10 11.32
C VAL A 38 -0.32 2.91 11.45
N PRO A 39 0.89 2.35 11.23
CA PRO A 39 2.13 3.11 11.34
C PRO A 39 2.19 4.32 10.40
N VAL A 40 1.71 4.16 9.15
CA VAL A 40 1.68 5.28 8.19
C VAL A 40 0.65 6.32 8.62
N LEU A 41 -0.55 5.92 9.01
CA LEU A 41 -1.59 6.85 9.47
C LEU A 41 -1.15 7.63 10.72
N LEU A 42 -0.41 6.99 11.63
CA LEU A 42 0.18 7.67 12.79
C LEU A 42 1.29 8.65 12.38
N ALA A 43 2.16 8.26 11.45
CA ALA A 43 3.22 9.11 10.92
C ALA A 43 2.67 10.32 10.14
N LEU A 44 1.44 10.22 9.62
CA LEU A 44 0.76 11.33 8.93
C LEU A 44 0.22 12.40 9.89
N ARG A 45 0.09 12.10 11.19
CA ARG A 45 -0.38 13.09 12.17
C ARG A 45 0.62 14.23 12.26
N GLY A 46 0.14 15.46 12.03
CA GLY A 46 0.98 16.66 12.09
C GLY A 46 1.86 16.93 10.88
N THR A 47 1.84 16.07 9.84
CA THR A 47 2.63 16.27 8.63
C THR A 47 1.85 17.04 7.56
N GLY A 48 2.59 17.76 6.68
CA GLY A 48 1.99 18.39 5.50
C GLY A 48 1.67 17.37 4.39
N PRO A 49 0.81 17.76 3.40
CA PRO A 49 0.38 16.85 2.32
C PRO A 49 1.53 16.31 1.47
N LYS A 50 2.59 17.08 1.25
CA LYS A 50 3.79 16.64 0.52
C LYS A 50 4.52 15.50 1.24
N ARG A 51 4.70 15.61 2.57
CA ARG A 51 5.30 14.54 3.37
C ARG A 51 4.40 13.31 3.43
N ALA A 52 3.08 13.51 3.52
CA ALA A 52 2.10 12.43 3.46
C ALA A 52 2.19 11.63 2.15
N TYR A 53 2.31 12.33 1.01
CA TYR A 53 2.53 11.70 -0.28
C TYR A 53 3.79 10.82 -0.29
N TRP A 54 4.95 11.37 0.13
CA TRP A 54 6.21 10.62 0.08
C TRP A 54 6.25 9.45 1.06
N LEU A 55 5.68 9.59 2.26
CA LEU A 55 5.56 8.47 3.21
C LEU A 55 4.65 7.38 2.67
N GLY A 56 3.51 7.77 2.09
CA GLY A 56 2.59 6.85 1.42
C GLY A 56 3.24 6.16 0.22
N PHE A 57 3.99 6.91 -0.59
CA PHE A 57 4.71 6.37 -1.75
C PHE A 57 5.74 5.31 -1.33
N LEU A 58 6.60 5.62 -0.36
CA LEU A 58 7.63 4.68 0.10
C LEU A 58 7.01 3.43 0.71
N ALA A 59 5.97 3.57 1.54
CA ALA A 59 5.29 2.43 2.14
C ALA A 59 4.65 1.53 1.08
N SER A 60 3.93 2.12 0.13
CA SER A 60 3.26 1.39 -0.95
C SER A 60 4.25 0.79 -1.95
N PHE A 61 5.34 1.49 -2.25
CA PHE A 61 6.39 0.97 -3.13
C PHE A 61 7.01 -0.30 -2.57
N VAL A 62 7.37 -0.31 -1.28
CA VAL A 62 7.89 -1.51 -0.60
C VAL A 62 6.85 -2.63 -0.62
N GLN A 63 5.60 -2.33 -0.30
CA GLN A 63 4.51 -3.30 -0.32
C GLN A 63 4.33 -3.93 -1.70
N PHE A 64 4.20 -3.12 -2.76
CA PHE A 64 4.01 -3.64 -4.12
C PHE A 64 5.22 -4.40 -4.63
N THR A 65 6.44 -3.98 -4.26
CA THR A 65 7.65 -4.72 -4.64
C THR A 65 7.65 -6.12 -4.03
N ILE A 66 7.26 -6.27 -2.77
CA ILE A 66 7.16 -7.58 -2.11
C ILE A 66 6.06 -8.43 -2.78
N ASN A 67 4.89 -7.84 -3.03
CA ASN A 67 3.76 -8.57 -3.59
C ASN A 67 3.95 -9.00 -5.05
N LEU A 68 4.68 -8.20 -5.84
CA LEU A 68 4.86 -8.43 -7.27
C LEU A 68 6.21 -9.05 -7.64
N GLN A 69 7.05 -9.40 -6.66
CA GLN A 69 8.37 -10.02 -6.93
C GLN A 69 8.28 -11.30 -7.77
N TRP A 70 7.19 -12.06 -7.67
CA TRP A 70 6.93 -13.25 -8.48
C TRP A 70 6.89 -12.94 -9.99
N LEU A 71 6.53 -11.70 -10.35
CA LEU A 71 6.50 -11.25 -11.74
C LEU A 71 7.90 -11.26 -12.37
N VAL A 72 8.96 -10.98 -11.59
CA VAL A 72 10.35 -11.09 -12.06
C VAL A 72 10.65 -12.52 -12.46
N VAL A 73 10.25 -13.50 -11.64
CA VAL A 73 10.45 -14.92 -11.95
C VAL A 73 9.69 -15.29 -13.23
N ALA A 74 8.45 -14.85 -13.36
CA ALA A 74 7.65 -15.09 -14.56
C ALA A 74 8.30 -14.48 -15.82
N MET A 75 8.79 -13.25 -15.75
CA MET A 75 9.47 -12.60 -16.88
C MET A 75 10.79 -13.28 -17.26
N VAL A 76 11.58 -13.74 -16.30
CA VAL A 76 12.85 -14.41 -16.55
C VAL A 76 12.63 -15.82 -17.09
N VAL A 77 11.76 -16.60 -16.44
CA VAL A 77 11.57 -18.04 -16.77
C VAL A 77 10.77 -18.20 -18.05
N PHE A 78 9.64 -17.53 -18.16
CA PHE A 78 8.73 -17.69 -19.31
C PHE A 78 9.01 -16.67 -20.42
N GLY A 79 9.32 -15.41 -20.05
CA GLY A 79 9.58 -14.35 -21.01
C GLY A 79 11.02 -14.32 -21.53
N ARG A 80 11.93 -15.09 -20.93
CA ARG A 80 13.37 -15.08 -21.25
C ARG A 80 13.99 -13.67 -21.21
N ILE A 81 13.42 -12.79 -20.42
CA ILE A 81 13.89 -11.41 -20.25
C ILE A 81 15.08 -11.40 -19.30
N PRO A 82 16.18 -10.68 -19.60
CA PRO A 82 17.30 -10.55 -18.69
C PRO A 82 16.87 -10.04 -17.31
N LEU A 83 17.43 -10.62 -16.26
CA LEU A 83 17.06 -10.34 -14.86
C LEU A 83 17.06 -8.84 -14.53
N LEU A 84 18.08 -8.09 -15.02
CA LEU A 84 18.18 -6.65 -14.76
C LEU A 84 17.01 -5.87 -15.36
N ILE A 85 16.60 -6.23 -16.57
CA ILE A 85 15.44 -5.60 -17.25
C ILE A 85 14.15 -5.94 -16.53
N SER A 86 13.99 -7.19 -16.06
CA SER A 86 12.83 -7.62 -15.29
C SER A 86 12.66 -6.84 -13.99
N TRP A 87 13.76 -6.58 -13.28
CA TRP A 87 13.75 -5.73 -12.09
C TRP A 87 13.44 -4.25 -12.41
N ALA A 88 13.94 -3.73 -13.53
CA ALA A 88 13.63 -2.37 -13.96
C ALA A 88 12.15 -2.22 -14.29
N ILE A 89 11.56 -3.19 -15.00
CA ILE A 89 10.13 -3.20 -15.31
C ILE A 89 9.30 -3.27 -14.01
N LEU A 90 9.67 -4.16 -13.08
CA LEU A 90 9.01 -4.26 -11.79
C LEU A 90 9.08 -2.92 -11.02
N ALA A 91 10.24 -2.29 -10.99
CA ALA A 91 10.41 -1.01 -10.29
C ALA A 91 9.53 0.10 -10.86
N VAL A 92 9.41 0.20 -12.18
CA VAL A 92 8.54 1.17 -12.85
C VAL A 92 7.06 0.87 -12.55
N LEU A 93 6.66 -0.40 -12.64
CA LEU A 93 5.30 -0.83 -12.36
C LEU A 93 4.91 -0.53 -10.91
N THR A 94 5.74 -0.93 -9.96
CA THR A 94 5.49 -0.71 -8.53
C THR A 94 5.51 0.78 -8.17
N ALA A 95 6.37 1.58 -8.81
CA ALA A 95 6.37 3.03 -8.63
C ALA A 95 5.08 3.68 -9.13
N ALA A 96 4.57 3.26 -10.30
CA ALA A 96 3.30 3.75 -10.82
C ALA A 96 2.14 3.41 -9.87
N MET A 97 2.06 2.15 -9.40
CA MET A 97 1.03 1.72 -8.44
C MET A 97 1.14 2.46 -7.11
N ALA A 98 2.36 2.62 -6.60
CA ALA A 98 2.61 3.35 -5.36
C ALA A 98 2.22 4.83 -5.45
N ALA A 99 2.36 5.46 -6.63
CA ALA A 99 1.97 6.84 -6.83
C ALA A 99 0.47 7.07 -6.65
N TYR A 100 -0.38 6.13 -7.11
CA TYR A 100 -1.83 6.19 -6.89
C TYR A 100 -2.19 6.14 -5.41
N VAL A 101 -1.62 5.18 -4.68
CA VAL A 101 -1.86 5.06 -3.24
C VAL A 101 -1.30 6.26 -2.48
N ALA A 102 -0.14 6.77 -2.89
CA ALA A 102 0.44 7.99 -2.32
C ALA A 102 -0.47 9.22 -2.50
N ALA A 103 -1.13 9.32 -3.66
CA ALA A 103 -2.12 10.37 -3.89
C ALA A 103 -3.31 10.25 -2.90
N ALA A 104 -3.79 9.03 -2.63
CA ALA A 104 -4.84 8.81 -1.64
C ALA A 104 -4.41 9.26 -0.23
N TYR A 105 -3.16 9.02 0.18
CA TYR A 105 -2.63 9.53 1.46
C TYR A 105 -2.57 11.06 1.49
N ALA A 106 -2.12 11.71 0.39
CA ALA A 106 -2.08 13.16 0.30
C ALA A 106 -3.49 13.77 0.35
N ILE A 107 -4.44 13.21 -0.39
CA ILE A 107 -5.85 13.62 -0.40
C ILE A 107 -6.45 13.46 0.99
N THR A 108 -6.23 12.32 1.64
CA THR A 108 -6.69 12.07 3.01
C THR A 108 -6.19 13.16 3.97
N ARG A 109 -4.93 13.56 3.83
CA ARG A 109 -4.36 14.60 4.68
C ARG A 109 -4.99 15.97 4.45
N VAL A 110 -5.27 16.32 3.19
CA VAL A 110 -5.94 17.58 2.82
C VAL A 110 -7.39 17.57 3.32
N LEU A 111 -8.12 16.48 3.07
CA LEU A 111 -9.53 16.35 3.46
C LEU A 111 -9.69 16.33 4.98
N ALA A 112 -8.87 15.57 5.70
CA ALA A 112 -8.91 15.52 7.15
C ALA A 112 -8.61 16.88 7.81
N GLY A 113 -7.84 17.75 7.12
CA GLY A 113 -7.59 19.11 7.56
C GLY A 113 -8.71 20.11 7.26
N ARG A 114 -9.49 19.84 6.19
CA ARG A 114 -10.59 20.73 5.75
C ARG A 114 -11.97 20.33 6.27
N LEU A 115 -12.19 19.04 6.42
CA LEU A 115 -13.45 18.49 6.92
C LEU A 115 -13.46 18.54 8.44
N SER A 116 -14.37 19.32 9.01
CA SER A 116 -14.63 19.35 10.44
C SER A 116 -16.11 19.04 10.71
N TRP A 117 -16.37 18.15 11.66
CA TRP A 117 -17.69 17.85 12.16
C TRP A 117 -17.79 18.34 13.61
N ARG A 118 -18.70 19.27 13.90
CA ARG A 118 -18.86 19.86 15.23
C ARG A 118 -17.57 20.47 15.79
N GLY A 119 -16.74 21.11 14.94
CA GLY A 119 -15.48 21.73 15.35
C GLY A 119 -14.29 20.76 15.57
N ARG A 120 -14.47 19.45 15.28
CA ARG A 120 -13.41 18.44 15.36
C ARG A 120 -13.02 17.96 13.96
N PRO A 121 -11.74 17.81 13.65
CA PRO A 121 -11.31 17.25 12.37
C PRO A 121 -11.78 15.80 12.24
N TRP A 122 -12.18 15.41 11.03
CA TRP A 122 -12.58 14.04 10.76
C TRP A 122 -11.41 13.07 11.04
N PRO A 123 -11.71 11.91 11.65
CA PRO A 123 -10.66 10.93 11.93
C PRO A 123 -10.08 10.37 10.63
N MET A 124 -8.75 10.36 10.52
CA MET A 124 -8.04 9.94 9.30
C MET A 124 -8.37 8.51 8.87
N TRP A 125 -8.69 7.64 9.82
CA TRP A 125 -9.07 6.24 9.54
C TRP A 125 -10.40 6.11 8.80
N LEU A 126 -11.28 7.11 8.87
CA LEU A 126 -12.53 7.18 8.11
C LEU A 126 -12.33 7.81 6.72
N VAL A 127 -11.48 8.84 6.63
CA VAL A 127 -11.25 9.58 5.39
C VAL A 127 -10.38 8.77 4.41
N PHE A 128 -9.43 7.99 4.92
CA PHE A 128 -8.50 7.23 4.09
C PHE A 128 -9.18 6.19 3.18
N PRO A 129 -10.09 5.31 3.67
CA PRO A 129 -10.77 4.36 2.80
C PRO A 129 -11.58 5.04 1.68
N VAL A 130 -12.24 6.16 2.00
CA VAL A 130 -13.01 6.93 1.01
C VAL A 130 -12.09 7.53 -0.05
N ALA A 131 -10.97 8.13 0.35
CA ALA A 131 -10.00 8.68 -0.58
C ALA A 131 -9.36 7.59 -1.45
N LEU A 132 -9.03 6.44 -0.87
CA LEU A 132 -8.48 5.30 -1.58
C LEU A 132 -9.47 4.77 -2.63
N THR A 133 -10.72 4.54 -2.24
CA THR A 133 -11.78 4.08 -3.16
C THR A 133 -12.00 5.07 -4.30
N ALA A 134 -12.01 6.37 -4.00
CA ALA A 134 -12.16 7.41 -5.02
C ALA A 134 -11.01 7.37 -6.05
N VAL A 135 -9.76 7.24 -5.57
CA VAL A 135 -8.58 7.15 -6.44
C VAL A 135 -8.60 5.85 -7.27
N GLU A 136 -8.99 4.72 -6.68
CA GLU A 136 -9.12 3.47 -7.41
C GLU A 136 -10.25 3.50 -8.45
N THR A 137 -11.37 4.13 -8.13
CA THR A 137 -12.47 4.32 -9.08
C THR A 137 -12.02 5.14 -10.29
N LEU A 138 -11.27 6.24 -10.04
CA LEU A 138 -10.70 7.07 -11.13
C LEU A 138 -9.73 6.30 -12.02
N ARG A 139 -9.04 5.31 -11.48
CA ARG A 139 -8.12 4.45 -12.26
C ARG A 139 -8.85 3.52 -13.23
N ASN A 140 -10.11 3.15 -12.92
CA ASN A 140 -10.88 2.21 -13.71
C ASN A 140 -11.65 2.86 -14.89
N PHE A 141 -11.60 4.19 -14.99
CA PHE A 141 -12.13 4.97 -16.12
C PHE A 141 -11.00 5.49 -17.01
#